data_e5e319933e75ecd7ddb6b7ef7bc7efc4
#
_entry.id   e5e319933e75ecd7ddb6b7ef7bc7efc4
#
_cell.length_a   1.000
_cell.length_b   1.000
_cell.length_c   1.000
_cell.angle_alpha   90.00
_cell.angle_beta   90.00
_cell.angle_gamma   90.00
#
_symmetry.space_group_name_H-M   'P 1'
#
loop_
_entity.id
_entity.type
_entity.pdbx_description
1 polymer ?
#
loop_
_entity_poly.entity_id
_entity_poly.type
_entity_poly.pdbx_seq_one_letter_code
_entity_poly.pdbx_strand_id
1 'polypeptide(L)'
;LTNALVGTKVAITSSKPQTTRHTIRGIVSGEHSQLILVDTPGLHKPRTLLGQRLNDLVRETLLEVDVIGFCLPANQRIGPGDQFIARELAELRRGKRTPVVALATKSDTVDKKRLAEHLIAIDQLGDWSDIVPCSATRGDQVSVVGEVLASHLPPSPGPLYPDDQLTDEPELVMIAELVREAA
;
A
#
# COMPACT_ATOMS: atom_id res chain seq x y z
N LEU A 1 -4.30 -1.66 -5.81
CA LEU A 1 -3.17 -2.58 -5.81
C LEU A 1 -3.48 -3.80 -4.94
N THR A 2 -4.01 -3.63 -3.71
CA THR A 2 -4.38 -4.72 -2.79
C THR A 2 -5.22 -5.79 -3.48
N ASN A 3 -6.29 -5.42 -4.18
CA ASN A 3 -7.12 -6.36 -4.94
C ASN A 3 -6.33 -7.15 -6.01
N ALA A 4 -5.36 -6.50 -6.66
CA ALA A 4 -4.55 -7.16 -7.68
C ALA A 4 -3.55 -8.16 -7.06
N LEU A 5 -3.02 -7.88 -5.89
CA LEU A 5 -2.13 -8.78 -5.15
C LEU A 5 -2.90 -9.98 -4.58
N VAL A 6 -4.11 -9.75 -4.03
CA VAL A 6 -4.98 -10.83 -3.50
C VAL A 6 -5.59 -11.68 -4.62
N GLY A 7 -5.73 -11.12 -5.85
CA GLY A 7 -6.36 -11.79 -6.97
C GLY A 7 -7.89 -11.69 -6.99
N THR A 8 -8.49 -11.03 -6.01
CA THR A 8 -9.94 -10.78 -5.92
C THR A 8 -10.24 -9.45 -5.26
N LYS A 9 -11.50 -9.02 -5.31
CA LYS A 9 -11.92 -7.75 -4.72
C LYS A 9 -12.15 -7.90 -3.21
N VAL A 10 -11.23 -7.38 -2.41
CA VAL A 10 -11.31 -7.30 -0.94
C VAL A 10 -11.43 -5.85 -0.44
N ALA A 11 -11.03 -4.88 -1.25
CA ALA A 11 -11.12 -3.46 -0.94
C ALA A 11 -11.87 -2.72 -2.04
N ILE A 12 -12.67 -1.70 -1.67
CA ILE A 12 -13.35 -0.85 -2.63
C ILE A 12 -12.37 0.06 -3.38
N THR A 13 -12.74 0.43 -4.58
CA THR A 13 -11.94 1.31 -5.44
C THR A 13 -12.75 2.56 -5.83
N SER A 14 -12.13 3.72 -5.83
CA SER A 14 -12.75 4.95 -6.28
C SER A 14 -11.71 5.95 -6.79
N SER A 15 -12.15 6.86 -7.66
CA SER A 15 -11.36 8.01 -8.08
C SER A 15 -11.37 9.14 -7.03
N LYS A 16 -12.26 9.08 -6.03
CA LYS A 16 -12.40 10.10 -4.98
C LYS A 16 -11.28 9.93 -3.93
N PRO A 17 -10.67 11.01 -3.44
CA PRO A 17 -9.74 10.94 -2.31
C PRO A 17 -10.41 10.40 -1.04
N GLN A 18 -9.62 9.75 -0.18
CA GLN A 18 -10.08 9.19 1.10
C GLN A 18 -11.18 8.13 0.95
N THR A 19 -11.02 7.26 -0.04
CA THR A 19 -11.91 6.13 -0.27
C THR A 19 -11.88 5.16 0.91
N THR A 20 -10.68 4.78 1.36
CA THR A 20 -10.47 3.93 2.53
C THR A 20 -10.63 4.76 3.82
N ARG A 21 -11.49 4.32 4.74
CA ARG A 21 -11.76 5.01 6.01
C ARG A 21 -11.45 4.16 7.24
N HIS A 22 -11.26 2.88 7.05
CA HIS A 22 -10.81 1.91 8.05
C HIS A 22 -9.78 1.00 7.39
N THR A 23 -9.02 0.29 8.17
CA THR A 23 -8.05 -0.67 7.64
C THR A 23 -8.76 -1.90 7.09
N ILE A 24 -8.39 -2.34 5.90
CA ILE A 24 -8.88 -3.57 5.28
C ILE A 24 -7.69 -4.52 5.15
N ARG A 25 -7.87 -5.78 5.53
CA ARG A 25 -6.84 -6.80 5.38
C ARG A 25 -7.11 -7.69 4.18
N GLY A 26 -6.10 -7.83 3.33
CA GLY A 26 -6.05 -8.79 2.24
C GLY A 26 -4.98 -9.83 2.52
N ILE A 27 -5.26 -11.11 2.31
CA ILE A 27 -4.34 -12.21 2.58
C ILE A 27 -3.90 -12.81 1.25
N VAL A 28 -2.58 -12.93 1.08
CA VAL A 28 -1.96 -13.57 -0.09
C VAL A 28 -1.08 -14.70 0.41
N SER A 29 -1.53 -15.93 0.24
CA SER A 29 -0.75 -17.12 0.58
C SER A 29 0.07 -17.58 -0.62
N GLY A 30 1.39 -17.74 -0.42
CA GLY A 30 2.33 -18.31 -1.37
C GLY A 30 2.95 -19.59 -0.80
N GLU A 31 3.77 -20.27 -1.60
CA GLU A 31 4.39 -21.55 -1.21
C GLU A 31 5.25 -21.45 0.07
N HIS A 32 5.92 -20.31 0.26
CA HIS A 32 6.89 -20.11 1.36
C HIS A 32 6.64 -18.83 2.16
N SER A 33 5.56 -18.11 1.89
CA SER A 33 5.25 -16.85 2.56
C SER A 33 3.76 -16.57 2.59
N GLN A 34 3.32 -15.81 3.59
CA GLN A 34 1.98 -15.26 3.65
C GLN A 34 2.07 -13.76 3.88
N LEU A 35 1.57 -12.97 2.90
CA LEU A 35 1.46 -11.52 3.01
C LEU A 35 0.09 -11.15 3.58
N ILE A 36 0.09 -10.44 4.69
CA ILE A 36 -1.13 -9.81 5.21
C ILE A 36 -1.06 -8.33 4.85
N LEU A 37 -1.75 -7.98 3.78
CA LEU A 37 -1.81 -6.63 3.25
C LEU A 37 -2.78 -5.81 4.09
N VAL A 38 -2.32 -4.72 4.69
CA VAL A 38 -3.16 -3.80 5.45
C VAL A 38 -3.36 -2.53 4.62
N ASP A 39 -4.51 -2.44 3.95
CA ASP A 39 -4.89 -1.24 3.20
C ASP A 39 -5.35 -0.16 4.18
N THR A 40 -4.68 0.99 4.16
CA THR A 40 -4.90 2.08 5.11
C THR A 40 -5.44 3.32 4.41
N PRO A 41 -6.15 4.21 5.14
CA PRO A 41 -6.41 5.55 4.65
C PRO A 41 -5.12 6.24 4.21
N GLY A 42 -5.19 7.09 3.17
CA GLY A 42 -4.02 7.84 2.71
C GLY A 42 -3.54 8.85 3.75
N LEU A 43 -2.24 8.84 4.06
CA LEU A 43 -1.62 9.89 4.87
C LEU A 43 -1.69 11.24 4.13
N HIS A 44 -2.06 12.29 4.84
CA HIS A 44 -2.08 13.65 4.30
C HIS A 44 -1.92 14.68 5.42
N LYS A 45 -1.59 15.93 5.08
CA LYS A 45 -1.58 17.00 6.08
C LYS A 45 -3.01 17.23 6.57
N PRO A 46 -3.34 16.93 7.85
CA PRO A 46 -4.70 16.96 8.33
C PRO A 46 -5.22 18.40 8.41
N ARG A 47 -6.46 18.60 7.95
CA ARG A 47 -7.17 19.90 8.05
C ARG A 47 -8.42 19.82 8.92
N THR A 48 -8.80 18.62 9.33
CA THR A 48 -9.99 18.33 10.13
C THR A 48 -9.66 17.35 11.23
N LEU A 49 -10.51 17.27 12.27
CA LEU A 49 -10.38 16.26 13.34
C LEU A 49 -10.48 14.83 12.79
N LEU A 50 -11.34 14.60 11.80
CA LEU A 50 -11.41 13.30 11.13
C LEU A 50 -10.10 12.96 10.43
N GLY A 51 -9.50 13.93 9.71
CA GLY A 51 -8.19 13.73 9.07
C GLY A 51 -7.07 13.43 10.08
N GLN A 52 -7.10 14.05 11.25
CA GLN A 52 -6.15 13.74 12.33
C GLN A 52 -6.32 12.29 12.81
N ARG A 53 -7.53 11.86 13.14
CA ARG A 53 -7.82 10.49 13.58
C ARG A 53 -7.43 9.43 12.54
N LEU A 54 -7.65 9.71 11.24
CA LEU A 54 -7.22 8.81 10.17
C LEU A 54 -5.69 8.72 10.08
N ASN A 55 -4.98 9.84 10.23
CA ASN A 55 -3.52 9.82 10.28
C ASN A 55 -2.98 9.07 11.50
N ASP A 56 -3.61 9.20 12.67
CA ASP A 56 -3.22 8.48 13.89
C ASP A 56 -3.39 6.97 13.69
N LEU A 57 -4.52 6.53 13.14
CA LEU A 57 -4.76 5.14 12.77
C LEU A 57 -3.68 4.59 11.81
N VAL A 58 -3.31 5.37 10.79
CA VAL A 58 -2.25 4.97 9.85
C VAL A 58 -0.91 4.86 10.57
N ARG A 59 -0.54 5.83 11.44
CA ARG A 59 0.72 5.78 12.20
C ARG A 59 0.78 4.56 13.12
N GLU A 60 -0.30 4.24 13.82
CA GLU A 60 -0.39 3.02 14.64
C GLU A 60 -0.15 1.78 13.78
N THR A 61 -0.83 1.66 12.66
CA THR A 61 -0.63 0.55 11.71
C THR A 61 0.82 0.46 11.22
N LEU A 62 1.44 1.59 10.84
CA LEU A 62 2.81 1.63 10.33
C LEU A 62 3.86 1.22 11.39
N LEU A 63 3.55 1.34 12.68
CA LEU A 63 4.41 0.86 13.77
C LEU A 63 4.32 -0.65 13.98
N GLU A 64 3.25 -1.29 13.56
CA GLU A 64 2.98 -2.72 13.78
C GLU A 64 3.42 -3.60 12.59
N VAL A 65 3.45 -3.06 11.37
CA VAL A 65 3.78 -3.84 10.17
C VAL A 65 5.27 -4.13 10.04
N ASP A 66 5.59 -5.20 9.31
CA ASP A 66 6.96 -5.65 9.05
C ASP A 66 7.57 -5.00 7.80
N VAL A 67 6.75 -4.58 6.84
CA VAL A 67 7.16 -3.88 5.62
C VAL A 67 6.11 -2.85 5.22
N ILE A 68 6.53 -1.72 4.66
CA ILE A 68 5.65 -0.64 4.22
C ILE A 68 5.74 -0.52 2.70
N GLY A 69 4.59 -0.57 2.01
CA GLY A 69 4.47 -0.22 0.60
C GLY A 69 4.03 1.24 0.44
N PHE A 70 4.90 2.10 -0.07
CA PHE A 70 4.57 3.50 -0.34
C PHE A 70 4.18 3.70 -1.80
N CYS A 71 2.91 3.91 -2.07
CA CYS A 71 2.35 4.05 -3.42
C CYS A 71 2.51 5.49 -3.97
N LEU A 72 3.20 5.62 -5.10
CA LEU A 72 3.50 6.87 -5.81
C LEU A 72 3.01 6.76 -7.26
N PRO A 73 1.83 7.32 -7.61
CA PRO A 73 1.26 7.17 -8.95
C PRO A 73 2.12 7.82 -10.05
N ALA A 74 2.55 7.06 -11.07
CA ALA A 74 3.42 7.54 -12.16
C ALA A 74 2.82 8.66 -13.01
N ASN A 75 1.49 8.76 -13.06
CA ASN A 75 0.77 9.82 -13.77
C ASN A 75 0.68 11.14 -12.99
N GLN A 76 1.22 11.19 -11.79
CA GLN A 76 1.31 12.38 -10.96
C GLN A 76 2.78 12.77 -10.74
N ARG A 77 3.05 14.07 -10.55
CA ARG A 77 4.39 14.52 -10.16
C ARG A 77 4.56 14.37 -8.66
N ILE A 78 5.77 14.02 -8.23
CA ILE A 78 6.14 14.07 -6.81
C ILE A 78 5.92 15.50 -6.30
N GLY A 79 5.09 15.63 -5.28
CA GLY A 79 4.66 16.91 -4.75
C GLY A 79 4.92 17.08 -3.26
N PRO A 80 4.49 18.22 -2.68
CA PRO A 80 4.66 18.49 -1.25
C PRO A 80 3.98 17.44 -0.34
N GLY A 81 2.90 16.79 -0.82
CA GLY A 81 2.22 15.69 -0.11
C GLY A 81 3.10 14.46 0.02
N ASP A 82 3.73 14.05 -1.10
CA ASP A 82 4.63 12.88 -1.11
C ASP A 82 5.88 13.16 -0.26
N GLN A 83 6.42 14.38 -0.33
CA GLN A 83 7.54 14.82 0.51
C GLN A 83 7.18 14.82 2.01
N PHE A 84 5.95 15.17 2.35
CA PHE A 84 5.46 15.09 3.72
C PHE A 84 5.41 13.64 4.19
N ILE A 85 4.82 12.73 3.39
CA ILE A 85 4.72 11.31 3.74
C ILE A 85 6.11 10.67 3.82
N ALA A 86 7.02 10.96 2.89
CA ALA A 86 8.38 10.44 2.92
C ALA A 86 9.13 10.83 4.20
N ARG A 87 8.95 12.07 4.68
CA ARG A 87 9.51 12.52 5.97
C ARG A 87 8.87 11.81 7.16
N GLU A 88 7.55 11.67 7.19
CA GLU A 88 6.86 10.92 8.24
C GLU A 88 7.36 9.47 8.32
N LEU A 89 7.52 8.80 7.17
CA LEU A 89 8.07 7.44 7.11
C LEU A 89 9.52 7.39 7.62
N ALA A 90 10.35 8.36 7.26
CA ALA A 90 11.73 8.45 7.74
C ALA A 90 11.79 8.67 9.28
N GLU A 91 10.89 9.47 9.85
CA GLU A 91 10.79 9.69 11.30
C GLU A 91 10.35 8.41 12.03
N LEU A 92 9.32 7.71 11.53
CA LEU A 92 8.85 6.45 12.11
C LEU A 92 9.95 5.36 12.11
N ARG A 93 10.81 5.34 11.09
CA ARG A 93 11.94 4.39 10.98
C ARG A 93 13.09 4.66 11.95
N ARG A 94 13.18 5.80 12.61
CA ARG A 94 14.26 6.11 13.57
C ARG A 94 14.30 5.15 14.76
N GLY A 95 13.13 4.61 15.17
CA GLY A 95 13.03 3.63 16.26
C GLY A 95 13.01 2.16 15.83
N LYS A 96 12.43 1.88 14.65
CA LYS A 96 12.30 0.53 14.08
C LYS A 96 12.73 0.58 12.61
N ARG A 97 13.69 -0.25 12.21
CA ARG A 97 14.18 -0.30 10.81
C ARG A 97 13.20 -1.02 9.88
N THR A 98 11.90 -0.64 9.91
CA THR A 98 10.91 -1.23 9.01
C THR A 98 11.26 -0.89 7.57
N PRO A 99 11.44 -1.88 6.67
CA PRO A 99 11.71 -1.66 5.26
C PRO A 99 10.56 -0.88 4.61
N VAL A 100 10.90 0.04 3.71
CA VAL A 100 9.91 0.77 2.90
C VAL A 100 10.21 0.51 1.43
N VAL A 101 9.25 -0.08 0.74
CA VAL A 101 9.27 -0.31 -0.71
C VAL A 101 8.47 0.79 -1.38
N ALA A 102 9.11 1.58 -2.24
CA ALA A 102 8.44 2.59 -3.04
C ALA A 102 7.81 1.94 -4.28
N LEU A 103 6.51 2.10 -4.45
CA LEU A 103 5.74 1.48 -5.53
C LEU A 103 5.29 2.56 -6.53
N ALA A 104 5.95 2.63 -7.70
CA ALA A 104 5.55 3.51 -8.80
C ALA A 104 4.31 2.92 -9.49
N THR A 105 3.14 3.21 -8.94
CA THR A 105 1.86 2.65 -9.39
C THR A 105 1.34 3.32 -10.66
N LYS A 106 0.36 2.70 -11.35
CA LYS A 106 -0.23 3.20 -12.61
C LYS A 106 0.81 3.41 -13.71
N SER A 107 1.84 2.56 -13.77
CA SER A 107 2.92 2.63 -14.77
C SER A 107 2.41 2.54 -16.21
N ASP A 108 1.24 1.90 -16.41
CA ASP A 108 0.55 1.77 -17.69
C ASP A 108 -0.02 3.07 -18.27
N THR A 109 -0.14 4.11 -17.45
CA THR A 109 -0.74 5.40 -17.82
C THR A 109 0.25 6.43 -18.34
N VAL A 110 1.54 6.07 -18.39
CA VAL A 110 2.63 6.94 -18.83
C VAL A 110 3.55 6.22 -19.80
N ASP A 111 4.28 6.98 -20.64
CA ASP A 111 5.31 6.42 -21.49
C ASP A 111 6.59 6.05 -20.70
N LYS A 112 7.49 5.29 -21.35
CA LYS A 112 8.74 4.82 -20.73
C LYS A 112 9.64 5.95 -20.24
N LYS A 113 9.70 7.07 -20.98
CA LYS A 113 10.53 8.22 -20.60
C LYS A 113 10.02 8.85 -19.31
N ARG A 114 8.71 9.12 -19.25
CA ARG A 114 8.09 9.70 -18.07
C ARG A 114 8.15 8.74 -16.87
N LEU A 115 8.02 7.44 -17.09
CA LEU A 115 8.21 6.44 -16.03
C LEU A 115 9.63 6.49 -15.48
N ALA A 116 10.66 6.53 -16.35
CA ALA A 116 12.05 6.63 -15.92
C ALA A 116 12.32 7.93 -15.12
N GLU A 117 11.81 9.08 -15.60
CA GLU A 117 11.90 10.35 -14.87
C GLU A 117 11.22 10.27 -13.50
N HIS A 118 10.08 9.59 -13.40
CA HIS A 118 9.37 9.41 -12.15
C HIS A 118 10.12 8.50 -11.17
N LEU A 119 10.73 7.41 -11.66
CA LEU A 119 11.57 6.52 -10.84
C LEU A 119 12.79 7.25 -10.26
N ILE A 120 13.43 8.10 -11.06
CA ILE A 120 14.54 8.96 -10.59
C ILE A 120 14.05 9.94 -9.50
N ALA A 121 12.86 10.53 -9.69
CA ALA A 121 12.29 11.44 -8.69
C ALA A 121 11.91 10.72 -7.39
N ILE A 122 11.46 9.46 -7.47
CA ILE A 122 11.21 8.61 -6.30
C ILE A 122 12.54 8.32 -5.57
N ASP A 123 13.57 7.93 -6.29
CA ASP A 123 14.90 7.65 -5.72
C ASP A 123 15.45 8.85 -4.93
N GLN A 124 15.26 10.05 -5.46
CA GLN A 124 15.68 11.31 -4.81
C GLN A 124 14.78 11.74 -3.64
N LEU A 125 13.59 11.17 -3.51
CA LEU A 125 12.61 11.54 -2.49
C LEU A 125 12.96 11.01 -1.10
N GLY A 126 13.59 9.83 -1.02
CA GLY A 126 13.88 9.17 0.25
C GLY A 126 14.79 7.95 0.11
N ASP A 127 15.06 7.31 1.22
CA ASP A 127 15.83 6.08 1.31
C ASP A 127 14.86 4.88 1.33
N TRP A 128 14.78 4.15 0.21
CA TRP A 128 13.88 3.04 -0.01
C TRP A 128 14.66 1.72 0.01
N SER A 129 14.02 0.65 0.52
CA SER A 129 14.58 -0.70 0.42
C SER A 129 14.56 -1.19 -1.02
N ASP A 130 13.50 -0.86 -1.75
CA ASP A 130 13.33 -1.15 -3.18
C ASP A 130 12.43 -0.10 -3.84
N ILE A 131 12.51 -0.01 -5.19
CA ILE A 131 11.62 0.79 -6.01
C ILE A 131 11.05 -0.11 -7.11
N VAL A 132 9.73 -0.34 -7.12
CA VAL A 132 9.07 -1.24 -8.07
C VAL A 132 8.01 -0.48 -8.87
N PRO A 133 8.15 -0.35 -10.21
CA PRO A 133 7.06 0.13 -11.06
C PRO A 133 6.02 -0.98 -11.26
N CYS A 134 4.72 -0.65 -11.16
CA CYS A 134 3.66 -1.63 -11.34
C CYS A 134 2.36 -1.01 -11.87
N SER A 135 1.53 -1.87 -12.46
CA SER A 135 0.16 -1.55 -12.85
C SER A 135 -0.81 -2.60 -12.32
N ALA A 136 -1.62 -2.24 -11.34
CA ALA A 136 -2.67 -3.10 -10.82
C ALA A 136 -3.78 -3.38 -11.86
N THR A 137 -4.01 -2.46 -12.80
CA THR A 137 -5.06 -2.58 -13.83
C THR A 137 -4.65 -3.55 -14.93
N ARG A 138 -3.37 -3.55 -15.32
CA ARG A 138 -2.84 -4.43 -16.36
C ARG A 138 -2.22 -5.73 -15.81
N GLY A 139 -2.01 -5.79 -14.50
CA GLY A 139 -1.27 -6.89 -13.86
C GLY A 139 0.25 -6.77 -14.01
N ASP A 140 0.77 -5.69 -14.63
CA ASP A 140 2.20 -5.53 -14.89
C ASP A 140 2.95 -5.44 -13.55
N GLN A 141 3.92 -6.34 -13.33
CA GLN A 141 4.80 -6.42 -12.17
C GLN A 141 4.09 -6.62 -10.81
N VAL A 142 2.81 -7.03 -10.78
CA VAL A 142 2.08 -7.27 -9.52
C VAL A 142 2.69 -8.43 -8.74
N SER A 143 3.09 -9.52 -9.42
CA SER A 143 3.81 -10.64 -8.77
C SER A 143 5.14 -10.19 -8.17
N VAL A 144 5.90 -9.37 -8.90
CA VAL A 144 7.18 -8.82 -8.42
C VAL A 144 6.99 -7.96 -7.17
N VAL A 145 5.93 -7.15 -7.11
CA VAL A 145 5.58 -6.41 -5.88
C VAL A 145 5.35 -7.38 -4.72
N GLY A 146 4.59 -8.45 -4.93
CA GLY A 146 4.35 -9.48 -3.91
C GLY A 146 5.65 -10.13 -3.44
N GLU A 147 6.52 -10.54 -4.36
CA GLU A 147 7.81 -11.16 -4.08
C GLU A 147 8.75 -10.22 -3.31
N VAL A 148 8.86 -8.96 -3.73
CA VAL A 148 9.69 -7.95 -3.06
C VAL A 148 9.18 -7.67 -1.65
N LEU A 149 7.88 -7.51 -1.45
CA LEU A 149 7.30 -7.33 -0.12
C LEU A 149 7.57 -8.55 0.75
N ALA A 150 7.38 -9.77 0.22
CA ALA A 150 7.63 -11.02 0.94
C ALA A 150 9.10 -11.19 1.35
N SER A 151 10.05 -10.74 0.51
CA SER A 151 11.49 -10.83 0.81
C SER A 151 11.92 -10.02 2.03
N HIS A 152 11.14 -9.05 2.43
CA HIS A 152 11.38 -8.21 3.62
C HIS A 152 10.67 -8.68 4.88
N LEU A 153 9.85 -9.75 4.81
CA LEU A 153 9.16 -10.28 5.97
C LEU A 153 10.11 -11.05 6.89
N PRO A 154 9.90 -10.98 8.20
CA PRO A 154 10.62 -11.80 9.15
C PRO A 154 10.22 -13.27 9.02
N PRO A 155 11.10 -14.21 9.43
CA PRO A 155 10.73 -15.61 9.54
C PRO A 155 9.55 -15.81 10.50
N SER A 156 8.60 -16.65 10.11
CA SER A 156 7.43 -17.02 10.91
C SER A 156 7.42 -18.55 11.17
N PRO A 157 6.92 -19.01 12.33
CA PRO A 157 6.78 -20.45 12.60
C PRO A 157 5.72 -21.13 11.72
N GLY A 158 4.88 -20.37 11.01
CA GLY A 158 3.85 -20.87 10.12
C GLY A 158 2.92 -19.75 9.65
N PRO A 159 1.95 -20.08 8.76
CA PRO A 159 0.96 -19.12 8.30
C PRO A 159 0.04 -18.70 9.46
N LEU A 160 -0.37 -17.43 9.44
CA LEU A 160 -1.29 -16.86 10.44
C LEU A 160 -2.76 -17.12 10.08
N TYR A 161 -3.04 -17.31 8.80
CA TYR A 161 -4.38 -17.57 8.27
C TYR A 161 -4.38 -18.86 7.43
N PRO A 162 -5.54 -19.55 7.31
CA PRO A 162 -5.71 -20.63 6.34
C PRO A 162 -5.38 -20.20 4.91
N ASP A 163 -4.85 -21.11 4.08
CA ASP A 163 -4.37 -20.78 2.73
C ASP A 163 -5.48 -20.29 1.78
N ASP A 164 -6.72 -20.68 2.03
CA ASP A 164 -7.90 -20.29 1.27
C ASP A 164 -8.57 -19.00 1.75
N GLN A 165 -8.10 -18.43 2.86
CA GLN A 165 -8.64 -17.18 3.40
C GLN A 165 -8.02 -15.98 2.69
N LEU A 166 -8.86 -15.14 2.08
CA LEU A 166 -8.45 -13.97 1.30
C LEU A 166 -8.59 -12.64 2.06
N THR A 167 -9.39 -12.62 3.12
CA THR A 167 -9.58 -11.47 4.02
C THR A 167 -10.12 -11.95 5.37
N ASP A 168 -9.91 -11.15 6.41
CA ASP A 168 -10.51 -11.35 7.73
C ASP A 168 -11.65 -10.35 8.01
N GLU A 169 -12.02 -9.53 7.01
CA GLU A 169 -13.12 -8.59 7.15
C GLU A 169 -14.47 -9.30 7.27
N PRO A 170 -15.32 -8.90 8.25
CA PRO A 170 -16.67 -9.42 8.34
C PRO A 170 -17.46 -9.13 7.06
N GLU A 171 -18.26 -10.09 6.60
CA GLU A 171 -19.04 -10.00 5.36
C GLU A 171 -19.96 -8.77 5.33
N LEU A 172 -20.54 -8.39 6.47
CA LEU A 172 -21.38 -7.20 6.60
C LEU A 172 -20.60 -5.90 6.34
N VAL A 173 -19.33 -5.84 6.76
CA VAL A 173 -18.47 -4.67 6.50
C VAL A 173 -18.15 -4.59 5.01
N MET A 174 -17.82 -5.72 4.38
CA MET A 174 -17.58 -5.79 2.94
C MET A 174 -18.81 -5.33 2.14
N ILE A 175 -20.02 -5.78 2.50
CA ILE A 175 -21.28 -5.37 1.87
C ILE A 175 -21.49 -3.87 2.02
N ALA A 176 -21.30 -3.31 3.22
CA ALA A 176 -21.44 -1.87 3.47
C ALA A 176 -20.47 -1.05 2.61
N GLU A 177 -19.22 -1.52 2.46
CA GLU A 177 -18.22 -0.86 1.61
C GLU A 177 -18.59 -0.94 0.12
N LEU A 178 -19.11 -2.07 -0.36
CA LEU A 178 -19.58 -2.20 -1.75
C LEU A 178 -20.76 -1.26 -2.05
N VAL A 179 -21.69 -1.11 -1.11
CA VAL A 179 -22.79 -0.12 -1.23
C VAL A 179 -22.22 1.29 -1.28
N ARG A 180 -21.23 1.60 -0.46
CA ARG A 180 -20.57 2.92 -0.45
C ARG A 180 -19.77 3.20 -1.74
N GLU A 181 -19.24 2.18 -2.40
CA GLU A 181 -18.57 2.32 -3.71
C GLU A 181 -19.57 2.67 -4.82
N ALA A 182 -20.78 2.10 -4.74
CA ALA A 182 -21.82 2.29 -5.73
C ALA A 182 -22.58 3.64 -5.61
N ALA A 183 -22.46 4.34 -4.47
CA ALA A 183 -23.13 5.62 -4.18
C ALA A 183 -22.24 6.84 -4.52
#